data_75f0765ea93512a4eab30d7c92e86ca5
#
_entry.id   75f0765ea93512a4eab30d7c92e86ca5
#
_cell.length_a   1.000
_cell.length_b   1.000
_cell.length_c   1.000
_cell.angle_alpha   90.00
_cell.angle_beta   90.00
_cell.angle_gamma   90.00
#
_symmetry.space_group_name_H-M   'P 1'
#
loop_
_entity.id
_entity.type
_entity.pdbx_description
1 polymer ?
#
loop_
_entity_poly.entity_id
_entity_poly.type
_entity_poly.pdbx_seq_one_letter_code
_entity_poly.pdbx_strand_id
1 'polypeptide(L)'
;MTRDRRLAPRRLEGSEARLAIKDPLISDRVSLAGRNYPLAADLSIGTAALLAENQPQRLGFIRMIRPAKYAFTARLLHLQPYDRNKIPVLMIHGLQDTPATWAPLLNELRSDPQINRRYQFWVYNYPSGYPFPYSAELLREELDRVNKTYPDHKKIILIGHSMGGLVARSHGN
;
A
#
# COMPACT_ATOMS: atom_id res chain seq x y z
N MET A 1 11.40 17.59 -26.06
CA MET A 1 12.09 18.74 -25.43
C MET A 1 11.03 19.62 -24.79
N THR A 2 10.59 19.28 -23.59
CA THR A 2 9.50 19.97 -22.87
C THR A 2 10.14 20.91 -21.85
N ARG A 3 9.99 22.20 -22.07
CA ARG A 3 10.50 23.26 -21.18
C ARG A 3 9.73 23.24 -19.87
N ASP A 4 10.42 22.87 -18.81
CA ASP A 4 10.04 23.07 -17.42
C ASP A 4 9.89 24.58 -17.16
N ARG A 5 8.65 25.09 -17.14
CA ARG A 5 8.35 26.43 -16.69
C ARG A 5 8.26 26.42 -15.18
N ARG A 6 9.40 26.53 -14.53
CA ARG A 6 9.42 26.93 -13.11
C ARG A 6 8.80 28.32 -13.01
N LEU A 7 7.62 28.41 -12.44
CA LEU A 7 7.02 29.68 -12.04
C LEU A 7 7.92 30.28 -10.95
N ALA A 8 8.72 31.27 -11.34
CA ALA A 8 9.45 32.05 -10.36
C ALA A 8 8.47 32.72 -9.39
N PRO A 9 8.71 32.68 -8.08
CA PRO A 9 7.84 33.32 -7.11
C PRO A 9 7.84 34.84 -7.38
N ARG A 10 6.66 35.38 -7.67
CA ARG A 10 6.46 36.82 -7.78
C ARG A 10 6.71 37.44 -6.38
N ARG A 11 7.81 38.14 -6.21
CA ARG A 11 8.08 38.90 -4.99
C ARG A 11 7.03 39.99 -4.88
N LEU A 12 6.11 39.84 -3.95
CA LEU A 12 5.26 40.93 -3.50
C LEU A 12 6.09 41.73 -2.48
N GLU A 13 6.46 42.97 -2.84
CA GLU A 13 7.14 43.85 -1.91
C GLU A 13 6.26 44.07 -0.67
N GLY A 14 6.80 43.77 0.52
CA GLY A 14 6.18 44.02 1.81
C GLY A 14 5.45 42.87 2.47
N SER A 15 5.43 41.65 1.92
CA SER A 15 4.81 40.51 2.58
C SER A 15 5.83 39.39 2.88
N GLU A 16 5.91 38.97 4.15
CA GLU A 16 6.63 37.76 4.51
C GLU A 16 5.95 36.54 3.88
N ALA A 17 6.62 35.86 2.96
CA ALA A 17 6.16 34.58 2.45
C ALA A 17 6.47 33.50 3.47
N ARG A 18 5.46 32.89 4.10
CA ARG A 18 5.61 31.81 5.04
C ARG A 18 5.38 30.45 4.35
N LEU A 19 6.41 29.63 4.25
CA LEU A 19 6.28 28.25 3.79
C LEU A 19 5.84 27.37 4.97
N ALA A 20 4.72 26.65 4.82
CA ALA A 20 4.27 25.66 5.78
C ALA A 20 4.19 24.28 5.08
N ILE A 21 4.95 23.34 5.59
CA ILE A 21 4.88 21.94 5.15
C ILE A 21 3.78 21.25 5.95
N LYS A 22 2.84 20.62 5.27
CA LYS A 22 1.74 19.85 5.88
C LYS A 22 1.83 18.40 5.43
N ASP A 23 1.57 17.50 6.37
CA ASP A 23 1.46 16.08 6.09
C ASP A 23 -0.01 15.74 5.79
N PRO A 24 -0.37 15.33 4.54
CA PRO A 24 -1.75 15.01 4.18
C PRO A 24 -2.25 13.72 4.87
N LEU A 25 -1.36 12.89 5.42
CA LEU A 25 -1.73 11.70 6.20
C LEU A 25 -2.20 12.05 7.62
N ILE A 26 -1.90 13.27 8.10
CA ILE A 26 -2.28 13.75 9.44
C ILE A 26 -3.49 14.66 9.36
N SER A 27 -3.60 15.47 8.30
CA SER A 27 -4.68 16.46 8.14
C SER A 27 -5.08 16.58 6.67
N ASP A 28 -6.38 16.50 6.42
CA ASP A 28 -6.99 16.71 5.10
C ASP A 28 -7.24 18.19 4.77
N ARG A 29 -6.93 19.10 5.70
CA ARG A 29 -7.22 20.54 5.58
C ARG A 29 -6.04 21.41 5.99
N VAL A 30 -5.98 22.58 5.36
CA VAL A 30 -5.07 23.67 5.72
C VAL A 30 -5.84 24.95 5.96
N SER A 31 -5.51 25.65 7.03
CA SER A 31 -6.06 27.00 7.30
C SER A 31 -5.16 28.05 6.68
N LEU A 32 -5.72 28.86 5.78
CA LEU A 32 -5.06 30.01 5.16
C LEU A 32 -5.94 31.23 5.33
N ALA A 33 -5.38 32.29 5.91
CA ALA A 33 -6.09 33.55 6.16
C ALA A 33 -7.47 33.36 6.85
N GLY A 34 -7.54 32.45 7.85
CA GLY A 34 -8.77 32.17 8.59
C GLY A 34 -9.80 31.31 7.87
N ARG A 35 -9.51 30.84 6.68
CA ARG A 35 -10.37 29.89 5.92
C ARG A 35 -9.73 28.52 5.81
N ASN A 36 -10.56 27.49 5.90
CA ASN A 36 -10.11 26.09 5.77
C ASN A 36 -10.29 25.62 4.33
N TYR A 37 -9.20 25.17 3.73
CA TYR A 37 -9.16 24.59 2.39
C TYR A 37 -8.85 23.10 2.48
N PRO A 38 -9.45 22.26 1.61
CA PRO A 38 -9.04 20.86 1.50
C PRO A 38 -7.61 20.78 0.96
N LEU A 39 -6.84 19.85 1.51
CA LEU A 39 -5.49 19.57 1.04
C LEU A 39 -5.57 18.55 -0.11
N ALA A 40 -5.16 18.95 -1.31
CA ALA A 40 -5.05 18.01 -2.40
C ALA A 40 -3.83 17.12 -2.17
N ALA A 41 -4.03 15.81 -2.09
CA ALA A 41 -2.97 14.82 -1.90
C ALA A 41 -3.22 13.61 -2.80
N ASP A 42 -2.14 13.14 -3.43
CA ASP A 42 -2.12 11.86 -4.12
C ASP A 42 -1.21 10.91 -3.33
N LEU A 43 -1.82 9.95 -2.64
CA LEU A 43 -1.13 8.95 -1.82
C LEU A 43 -0.80 7.68 -2.63
N SER A 44 -1.19 7.63 -3.91
CA SER A 44 -0.93 6.50 -4.79
C SER A 44 0.48 6.50 -5.39
N ILE A 45 1.17 7.65 -5.44
CA ILE A 45 2.47 7.82 -6.11
C ILE A 45 3.52 6.85 -5.54
N GLY A 46 3.64 6.74 -4.22
CA GLY A 46 4.58 5.81 -3.59
C GLY A 46 4.26 4.35 -3.91
N THR A 47 3.00 3.99 -3.90
CA THR A 47 2.51 2.65 -4.27
C THR A 47 2.71 2.41 -5.77
N ALA A 48 2.41 3.38 -6.62
CA ALA A 48 2.59 3.30 -8.07
C ALA A 48 4.07 3.16 -8.44
N ALA A 49 4.98 3.87 -7.77
CA ALA A 49 6.43 3.73 -8.01
C ALA A 49 6.92 2.32 -7.66
N LEU A 50 6.54 1.78 -6.50
CA LEU A 50 6.86 0.40 -6.11
C LEU A 50 6.31 -0.63 -7.09
N LEU A 51 5.15 -0.37 -7.68
CA LEU A 51 4.50 -1.24 -8.64
C LEU A 51 5.09 -1.11 -10.04
N ALA A 52 5.53 0.10 -10.44
CA ALA A 52 6.16 0.35 -11.75
C ALA A 52 7.50 -0.39 -11.88
N GLU A 53 8.31 -0.43 -10.82
CA GLU A 53 9.57 -1.19 -10.81
C GLU A 53 9.37 -2.69 -11.03
N ASN A 54 8.22 -3.23 -10.66
CA ASN A 54 7.93 -4.67 -10.76
C ASN A 54 7.15 -5.09 -12.02
N GLN A 55 6.80 -4.17 -12.93
CA GLN A 55 6.01 -4.40 -14.16
C GLN A 55 4.84 -5.40 -13.93
N PRO A 56 3.89 -5.11 -13.05
CA PRO A 56 2.98 -6.10 -12.48
C PRO A 56 2.09 -6.81 -13.51
N GLN A 57 1.62 -6.10 -14.53
CA GLN A 57 0.65 -6.67 -15.50
C GLN A 57 1.27 -7.74 -16.41
N ARG A 58 2.51 -7.58 -16.86
CA ARG A 58 3.21 -8.58 -17.67
C ARG A 58 3.67 -9.77 -16.83
N LEU A 59 4.07 -9.50 -15.58
CA LEU A 59 4.54 -10.55 -14.67
C LEU A 59 3.41 -11.41 -14.11
N GLY A 60 2.18 -10.89 -13.97
CA GLY A 60 1.02 -11.65 -13.47
C GLY A 60 0.76 -12.91 -14.29
N PHE A 61 0.68 -12.78 -15.62
CA PHE A 61 0.46 -13.92 -16.52
C PHE A 61 1.65 -14.90 -16.55
N ILE A 62 2.89 -14.40 -16.58
CA ILE A 62 4.10 -15.24 -16.56
C ILE A 62 4.23 -16.00 -15.23
N ARG A 63 3.90 -15.36 -14.12
CA ARG A 63 3.89 -15.98 -12.77
C ARG A 63 2.83 -17.08 -12.66
N MET A 64 1.72 -16.96 -13.39
CA MET A 64 0.70 -18.00 -13.45
C MET A 64 1.19 -19.24 -14.24
N ILE A 65 1.87 -19.04 -15.38
CA ILE A 65 2.31 -20.15 -16.25
C ILE A 65 3.55 -20.86 -15.69
N ARG A 66 4.42 -20.14 -15.00
CA ARG A 66 5.67 -20.69 -14.42
C ARG A 66 5.82 -20.32 -12.95
N PRO A 67 4.87 -20.74 -12.09
CA PRO A 67 4.85 -20.33 -10.69
C PRO A 67 6.13 -20.76 -9.93
N ALA A 68 6.66 -21.96 -10.19
CA ALA A 68 7.85 -22.49 -9.52
C ALA A 68 9.07 -21.57 -9.64
N LYS A 69 9.23 -20.87 -10.78
CA LYS A 69 10.32 -19.91 -10.99
C LYS A 69 10.19 -18.66 -10.08
N TYR A 70 8.99 -18.37 -9.62
CA TYR A 70 8.66 -17.16 -8.87
C TYR A 70 8.20 -17.42 -7.43
N ALA A 71 8.30 -18.67 -6.94
CA ALA A 71 7.91 -19.01 -5.56
C ALA A 71 8.63 -18.14 -4.52
N PHE A 72 9.93 -17.88 -4.73
CA PHE A 72 10.75 -17.04 -3.87
C PHE A 72 10.30 -15.57 -3.81
N THR A 73 9.37 -15.15 -4.69
CA THR A 73 8.82 -13.79 -4.68
C THR A 73 7.60 -13.64 -3.79
N ALA A 74 7.09 -14.75 -3.22
CA ALA A 74 6.01 -14.70 -2.24
C ALA A 74 6.52 -13.98 -0.98
N ARG A 75 5.96 -12.80 -0.70
CA ARG A 75 6.34 -12.00 0.47
C ARG A 75 5.27 -11.00 0.84
N LEU A 76 5.24 -10.68 2.10
CA LEU A 76 4.46 -9.57 2.62
C LEU A 76 5.24 -8.26 2.46
N LEU A 77 4.59 -7.25 1.91
CA LEU A 77 5.15 -5.92 1.68
C LEU A 77 4.44 -4.90 2.56
N HIS A 78 5.21 -4.15 3.32
CA HIS A 78 4.72 -3.02 4.09
C HIS A 78 4.67 -1.78 3.20
N LEU A 79 3.54 -1.09 3.16
CA LEU A 79 3.38 0.15 2.37
C LEU A 79 3.81 1.40 3.15
N GLN A 80 4.16 1.22 4.42
CA GLN A 80 4.65 2.25 5.34
C GLN A 80 5.50 1.59 6.44
N PRO A 81 6.32 2.33 7.17
CA PRO A 81 7.04 1.81 8.33
C PRO A 81 6.07 1.19 9.35
N TYR A 82 6.50 0.09 9.99
CA TYR A 82 5.71 -0.57 11.01
C TYR A 82 5.41 0.35 12.19
N ASP A 83 4.15 0.35 12.62
CA ASP A 83 3.70 1.06 13.81
C ASP A 83 2.92 0.10 14.73
N ARG A 84 3.49 -0.21 15.91
CA ARG A 84 2.88 -1.08 16.92
C ARG A 84 1.51 -0.63 17.40
N ASN A 85 1.20 0.67 17.29
CA ASN A 85 -0.06 1.25 17.74
C ASN A 85 -1.18 1.10 16.71
N LYS A 86 -0.85 0.79 15.45
CA LYS A 86 -1.81 0.61 14.37
C LYS A 86 -2.20 -0.85 14.18
N ILE A 87 -3.41 -1.08 13.72
CA ILE A 87 -3.92 -2.41 13.37
C ILE A 87 -3.46 -2.74 11.94
N PRO A 88 -2.72 -3.85 11.73
CA PRO A 88 -2.33 -4.26 10.40
C PRO A 88 -3.52 -4.76 9.59
N VAL A 89 -3.62 -4.31 8.33
CA VAL A 89 -4.58 -4.79 7.33
C VAL A 89 -3.79 -5.37 6.18
N LEU A 90 -3.85 -6.69 6.00
CA LEU A 90 -3.17 -7.41 4.95
C LEU A 90 -4.11 -7.69 3.79
N MET A 91 -3.78 -7.19 2.60
CA MET A 91 -4.56 -7.32 1.38
C MET A 91 -3.96 -8.39 0.46
N ILE A 92 -4.79 -9.35 0.02
CA ILE A 92 -4.40 -10.54 -0.73
C ILE A 92 -5.12 -10.53 -2.07
N HIS A 93 -4.38 -10.37 -3.17
CA HIS A 93 -4.94 -10.29 -4.53
C HIS A 93 -5.44 -11.64 -5.06
N GLY A 94 -6.16 -11.61 -6.17
CA GLY A 94 -6.74 -12.79 -6.82
C GLY A 94 -5.83 -13.48 -7.83
N LEU A 95 -6.43 -14.43 -8.56
CA LEU A 95 -5.80 -15.14 -9.67
C LEU A 95 -5.47 -14.16 -10.81
N GLN A 96 -4.32 -14.32 -11.45
CA GLN A 96 -3.82 -13.47 -12.55
C GLN A 96 -3.68 -11.98 -12.19
N ASP A 97 -3.61 -11.68 -10.91
CA ASP A 97 -3.60 -10.33 -10.38
C ASP A 97 -2.29 -10.05 -9.63
N THR A 98 -2.12 -8.85 -9.16
CA THR A 98 -0.95 -8.38 -8.42
C THR A 98 -1.39 -7.43 -7.30
N PRO A 99 -0.52 -7.10 -6.34
CA PRO A 99 -0.84 -6.09 -5.33
C PRO A 99 -1.31 -4.74 -5.87
N ALA A 100 -1.04 -4.44 -7.15
CA ALA A 100 -1.45 -3.18 -7.80
C ALA A 100 -2.97 -2.98 -7.83
N THR A 101 -3.74 -4.07 -7.83
CA THR A 101 -5.21 -4.01 -7.81
C THR A 101 -5.75 -3.22 -6.61
N TRP A 102 -4.99 -3.19 -5.52
CA TRP A 102 -5.38 -2.50 -4.29
C TRP A 102 -5.11 -0.99 -4.29
N ALA A 103 -4.36 -0.48 -5.30
CA ALA A 103 -3.93 0.92 -5.30
C ALA A 103 -5.08 1.94 -5.20
N PRO A 104 -6.22 1.82 -5.92
CA PRO A 104 -7.33 2.75 -5.79
C PRO A 104 -7.95 2.73 -4.38
N LEU A 105 -8.22 1.53 -3.84
CA LEU A 105 -8.78 1.37 -2.50
C LEU A 105 -7.82 1.88 -1.42
N LEU A 106 -6.52 1.59 -1.56
CA LEU A 106 -5.50 2.07 -0.63
C LEU A 106 -5.39 3.58 -0.63
N ASN A 107 -5.48 4.22 -1.80
CA ASN A 107 -5.48 5.67 -1.89
C ASN A 107 -6.66 6.27 -1.12
N GLU A 108 -7.86 5.72 -1.32
CA GLU A 108 -9.07 6.17 -0.63
C GLU A 108 -8.98 5.96 0.88
N LEU A 109 -8.62 4.76 1.33
CA LEU A 109 -8.50 4.45 2.76
C LEU A 109 -7.42 5.29 3.47
N ARG A 110 -6.30 5.54 2.81
CA ARG A 110 -5.19 6.32 3.38
C ARG A 110 -5.46 7.82 3.38
N SER A 111 -6.35 8.31 2.53
CA SER A 111 -6.77 9.71 2.51
C SER A 111 -7.67 10.07 3.70
N ASP A 112 -8.32 9.09 4.34
CA ASP A 112 -9.09 9.31 5.56
C ASP A 112 -8.15 9.37 6.78
N PRO A 113 -8.05 10.52 7.47
CA PRO A 113 -7.17 10.66 8.64
C PRO A 113 -7.54 9.75 9.82
N GLN A 114 -8.81 9.35 9.97
CA GLN A 114 -9.24 8.46 11.04
C GLN A 114 -8.78 7.03 10.76
N ILE A 115 -8.94 6.58 9.52
CA ILE A 115 -8.46 5.27 9.07
C ILE A 115 -6.93 5.23 9.13
N ASN A 116 -6.26 6.24 8.59
CA ASN A 116 -4.81 6.27 8.55
C ASN A 116 -4.15 6.33 9.93
N ARG A 117 -4.79 6.96 10.94
CA ARG A 117 -4.30 6.94 12.33
C ARG A 117 -4.44 5.58 13.00
N ARG A 118 -5.44 4.77 12.61
CA ARG A 118 -5.82 3.54 13.30
C ARG A 118 -5.26 2.28 12.66
N TYR A 119 -5.04 2.30 11.33
CA TYR A 119 -4.64 1.15 10.54
C TYR A 119 -3.32 1.38 9.82
N GLN A 120 -2.61 0.28 9.55
CA GLN A 120 -1.46 0.22 8.67
C GLN A 120 -1.72 -0.84 7.60
N PHE A 121 -1.32 -0.55 6.35
CA PHE A 121 -1.68 -1.39 5.21
C PHE A 121 -0.48 -2.18 4.72
N TRP A 122 -0.68 -3.47 4.54
CA TRP A 122 0.26 -4.43 4.00
C TRP A 122 -0.36 -5.11 2.80
N VAL A 123 0.45 -5.57 1.86
CA VAL A 123 -0.01 -6.34 0.71
C VAL A 123 0.78 -7.64 0.60
N TYR A 124 0.09 -8.72 0.27
CA TYR A 124 0.73 -10.01 0.01
C TYR A 124 0.98 -10.14 -1.49
N ASN A 125 2.26 -10.16 -1.87
CA ASN A 125 2.69 -10.44 -3.23
C ASN A 125 3.04 -11.92 -3.34
N TYR A 126 2.35 -12.67 -4.22
CA TYR A 126 2.58 -14.08 -4.43
C TYR A 126 2.29 -14.49 -5.88
N PRO A 127 2.93 -15.58 -6.39
CA PRO A 127 2.61 -16.09 -7.72
C PRO A 127 1.26 -16.80 -7.70
N SER A 128 0.25 -16.17 -8.29
CA SER A 128 -1.13 -16.67 -8.28
C SER A 128 -1.41 -17.88 -9.18
N GLY A 129 -0.39 -18.42 -9.85
CA GLY A 129 -0.47 -19.67 -10.63
C GLY A 129 -0.35 -20.95 -9.82
N TYR A 130 -0.05 -20.85 -8.53
CA TYR A 130 -0.06 -22.01 -7.66
C TYR A 130 -1.48 -22.39 -7.22
N PRO A 131 -1.73 -23.68 -6.91
CA PRO A 131 -2.92 -24.06 -6.18
C PRO A 131 -3.05 -23.23 -4.88
N PHE A 132 -4.28 -22.79 -4.58
CA PHE A 132 -4.49 -21.91 -3.41
C PHE A 132 -4.03 -22.50 -2.07
N PRO A 133 -4.04 -23.83 -1.82
CA PRO A 133 -3.52 -24.36 -0.57
C PRO A 133 -2.01 -24.13 -0.41
N TYR A 134 -1.25 -24.25 -1.51
CA TYR A 134 0.18 -23.94 -1.49
C TYR A 134 0.45 -22.44 -1.26
N SER A 135 -0.35 -21.58 -1.91
CA SER A 135 -0.27 -20.13 -1.68
C SER A 135 -0.63 -19.75 -0.24
N ALA A 136 -1.54 -20.50 0.39
CA ALA A 136 -1.89 -20.33 1.80
C ALA A 136 -0.74 -20.76 2.74
N GLU A 137 -0.01 -21.83 2.38
CA GLU A 137 1.19 -22.24 3.13
C GLU A 137 2.27 -21.15 3.09
N LEU A 138 2.56 -20.61 1.90
CA LEU A 138 3.50 -19.49 1.76
C LEU A 138 3.05 -18.25 2.56
N LEU A 139 1.75 -17.99 2.63
CA LEU A 139 1.21 -16.91 3.46
C LEU A 139 1.44 -17.19 4.96
N ARG A 140 1.25 -18.43 5.39
CA ARG A 140 1.50 -18.85 6.80
C ARG A 140 2.95 -18.61 7.19
N GLU A 141 3.90 -19.00 6.33
CA GLU A 141 5.34 -18.74 6.56
C GLU A 141 5.64 -17.23 6.68
N GLU A 142 5.00 -16.39 5.85
CA GLU A 142 5.18 -14.93 5.93
C GLU A 142 4.60 -14.36 7.22
N LEU A 143 3.42 -14.82 7.65
CA LEU A 143 2.81 -14.40 8.91
C LEU A 143 3.64 -14.85 10.12
N ASP A 144 4.25 -16.03 10.06
CA ASP A 144 5.18 -16.50 11.11
C ASP A 144 6.44 -15.61 11.19
N ARG A 145 6.94 -15.12 10.05
CA ARG A 145 8.02 -14.13 10.02
C ARG A 145 7.60 -12.81 10.65
N VAL A 146 6.36 -12.35 10.35
CA VAL A 146 5.79 -11.16 10.98
C VAL A 146 5.70 -11.32 12.49
N ASN A 147 5.17 -12.45 12.97
CA ASN A 147 5.06 -12.75 14.41
C ASN A 147 6.43 -12.74 15.12
N LYS A 148 7.48 -13.23 14.44
CA LYS A 148 8.85 -13.21 14.98
C LYS A 148 9.47 -11.83 14.93
N THR A 149 9.21 -11.04 13.89
CA THR A 149 9.84 -9.73 13.69
C THR A 149 9.13 -8.64 14.52
N TYR A 150 7.81 -8.75 14.65
CA TYR A 150 6.95 -7.79 15.34
C TYR A 150 6.05 -8.50 16.36
N PRO A 151 6.60 -9.06 17.45
CA PRO A 151 5.84 -9.88 18.40
C PRO A 151 4.74 -9.10 19.14
N ASP A 152 4.79 -7.77 19.09
CA ASP A 152 3.84 -6.86 19.71
C ASP A 152 2.76 -6.34 18.76
N HIS A 153 2.66 -6.88 17.53
CA HIS A 153 1.65 -6.42 16.58
C HIS A 153 0.23 -6.76 17.06
N LYS A 154 -0.71 -5.89 16.72
CA LYS A 154 -2.14 -6.15 16.94
C LYS A 154 -2.63 -7.24 15.98
N LYS A 155 -3.80 -7.83 16.28
CA LYS A 155 -4.43 -8.81 15.41
C LYS A 155 -4.53 -8.30 13.98
N ILE A 156 -4.06 -9.09 13.01
CA ILE A 156 -4.05 -8.75 11.59
C ILE A 156 -5.43 -8.95 11.00
N ILE A 157 -5.94 -7.95 10.30
CA ILE A 157 -7.15 -8.07 9.49
C ILE A 157 -6.74 -8.54 8.09
N LEU A 158 -7.36 -9.61 7.58
CA LEU A 158 -7.12 -10.11 6.24
C LEU A 158 -8.25 -9.67 5.31
N ILE A 159 -7.88 -9.09 4.16
CA ILE A 159 -8.80 -8.74 3.07
C ILE A 159 -8.35 -9.49 1.83
N GLY A 160 -9.17 -10.44 1.36
CA GLY A 160 -8.89 -11.21 0.16
C GLY A 160 -9.87 -10.92 -0.96
N HIS A 161 -9.35 -10.73 -2.18
CA HIS A 161 -10.14 -10.64 -3.40
C HIS A 161 -10.09 -11.97 -4.17
N SER A 162 -11.26 -12.52 -4.55
CA SER A 162 -11.36 -13.74 -5.36
C SER A 162 -10.57 -14.90 -4.72
N MET A 163 -9.59 -15.50 -5.44
CA MET A 163 -8.71 -16.55 -4.92
C MET A 163 -7.97 -16.11 -3.64
N GLY A 164 -7.66 -14.83 -3.49
CA GLY A 164 -7.05 -14.29 -2.27
C GLY A 164 -7.91 -14.49 -1.03
N GLY A 165 -9.25 -14.55 -1.17
CA GLY A 165 -10.16 -14.91 -0.09
C GLY A 165 -10.03 -16.37 0.34
N LEU A 166 -9.81 -17.29 -0.61
CA LEU A 166 -9.53 -18.71 -0.33
C LEU A 166 -8.18 -18.87 0.38
N VAL A 167 -7.15 -18.16 -0.11
CA VAL A 167 -5.82 -18.14 0.51
C VAL A 167 -5.90 -17.62 1.95
N ALA A 168 -6.61 -16.50 2.16
CA ALA A 168 -6.82 -15.91 3.50
C ALA A 168 -7.51 -16.89 4.46
N ARG A 169 -8.54 -17.60 4.00
CA ARG A 169 -9.29 -18.55 4.82
C ARG A 169 -8.46 -19.80 5.15
N SER A 170 -7.69 -20.31 4.19
CA SER A 170 -6.98 -21.58 4.34
C SER A 170 -5.69 -21.51 5.15
N HIS A 171 -5.17 -20.32 5.46
CA HIS A 171 -3.96 -20.19 6.28
C HIS A 171 -4.21 -20.52 7.76
N GLY A 172 -5.45 -20.46 8.24
CA GLY A 172 -5.84 -20.66 9.64
C GLY A 172 -6.27 -22.09 10.00
N ASN A 173 -6.18 -23.04 9.06
CA ASN A 173 -6.51 -24.47 9.29
C ASN A 173 -5.24 -25.30 9.42
#